data_e70621547ad44768d560b003540a66ee
#
_entry.id   e70621547ad44768d560b003540a66ee
#
_cell.length_a   1.000
_cell.length_b   1.000
_cell.length_c   1.000
_cell.angle_alpha   90.00
_cell.angle_beta   90.00
_cell.angle_gamma   90.00
#
_symmetry.space_group_name_H-M   'P 1'
#
loop_
_entity.id
_entity.type
_entity.pdbx_description
1 polymer ?
#
loop_
_entity_poly.entity_id
_entity_poly.type
_entity_poly.pdbx_seq_one_letter_code
_entity_poly.pdbx_strand_id
1 'polypeptide(L)'
;FFNIAVPSYFKYSFFIEGGGLAVENALKTAFDWKVKKNFKKGYKEEKGHQVIHFQQAFHGRTGYTMSLTNTDPTKTALYPKFNWPRISNPKITFPLNENNLDAVIKAEEHSIAEIKKAIADNKDDIACMILEPIQGEGGDNHFRKEFFEQLRTICDENEMLLIFDEVQTGVGMTGKWWAHQHYVQPDIISFGKKSQVCGILVGERVDE
;
A
#
# COMPACT_ATOMS: atom_id res chain seq x y z
N PHE A 1 -20.08 13.51 0.27
CA PHE A 1 -18.99 12.56 0.09
C PHE A 1 -19.13 11.40 1.07
N PHE A 2 -19.10 11.63 2.39
CA PHE A 2 -19.12 10.57 3.41
C PHE A 2 -20.30 9.60 3.28
N ASN A 3 -21.51 10.11 3.15
CA ASN A 3 -22.72 9.27 3.13
C ASN A 3 -22.90 8.45 1.83
N ILE A 4 -22.09 8.70 0.81
CA ILE A 4 -22.26 8.09 -0.51
C ILE A 4 -21.02 7.30 -0.92
N ALA A 5 -19.84 7.86 -0.71
CA ALA A 5 -18.60 7.33 -1.25
C ALA A 5 -17.72 6.62 -0.22
N VAL A 6 -17.88 6.91 1.08
CA VAL A 6 -17.04 6.35 2.13
C VAL A 6 -17.71 5.10 2.73
N PRO A 7 -17.10 3.92 2.59
CA PRO A 7 -17.58 2.72 3.26
C PRO A 7 -17.56 2.86 4.78
N SER A 8 -18.54 2.27 5.45
CA SER A 8 -18.75 2.41 6.90
C SER A 8 -17.62 1.85 7.78
N TYR A 9 -16.74 1.01 7.25
CA TYR A 9 -15.58 0.50 7.96
C TYR A 9 -14.42 1.49 8.05
N PHE A 10 -14.44 2.59 7.29
CA PHE A 10 -13.54 3.71 7.52
C PHE A 10 -14.17 4.68 8.51
N LYS A 11 -13.52 4.86 9.65
CA LYS A 11 -14.01 5.72 10.74
C LYS A 11 -13.42 7.12 10.70
N TYR A 12 -12.22 7.25 10.17
CA TYR A 12 -11.48 8.51 10.17
C TYR A 12 -11.18 8.97 8.76
N SER A 13 -11.07 10.27 8.60
CA SER A 13 -10.62 10.89 7.36
C SER A 13 -9.73 12.09 7.66
N PHE A 14 -8.75 12.29 6.80
CA PHE A 14 -7.91 13.47 6.84
C PHE A 14 -7.72 14.00 5.42
N PHE A 15 -8.02 15.27 5.21
CA PHE A 15 -7.90 15.92 3.91
C PHE A 15 -6.61 16.72 3.86
N ILE A 16 -5.93 16.66 2.72
CA ILE A 16 -4.66 17.35 2.47
C ILE A 16 -4.53 17.63 0.98
N GLU A 17 -3.80 18.65 0.61
CA GLU A 17 -3.52 18.98 -0.79
C GLU A 17 -2.44 18.06 -1.37
N GLY A 18 -2.78 17.33 -2.44
CA GLY A 18 -1.85 16.50 -3.20
C GLY A 18 -1.81 15.02 -2.81
N GLY A 19 -1.83 14.14 -3.83
CA GLY A 19 -1.82 12.68 -3.65
C GLY A 19 -0.57 12.16 -2.92
N GLY A 20 0.61 12.73 -3.20
CA GLY A 20 1.84 12.37 -2.48
C GLY A 20 1.76 12.71 -1.00
N LEU A 21 1.17 13.86 -0.64
CA LEU A 21 0.96 14.23 0.77
C LEU A 21 -0.12 13.37 1.43
N ALA A 22 -1.12 12.92 0.67
CA ALA A 22 -2.09 11.94 1.18
C ALA A 22 -1.39 10.62 1.55
N VAL A 23 -0.55 10.08 0.67
CA VAL A 23 0.25 8.89 0.97
C VAL A 23 1.18 9.12 2.15
N GLU A 24 1.84 10.26 2.26
CA GLU A 24 2.68 10.57 3.44
C GLU A 24 1.89 10.53 4.76
N ASN A 25 0.66 11.03 4.76
CA ASN A 25 -0.17 10.97 5.96
C ASN A 25 -0.65 9.53 6.26
N ALA A 26 -0.90 8.70 5.24
CA ALA A 26 -1.14 7.28 5.44
C ALA A 26 0.07 6.58 6.10
N LEU A 27 1.29 6.86 5.63
CA LEU A 27 2.52 6.33 6.23
C LEU A 27 2.73 6.84 7.66
N LYS A 28 2.54 8.14 7.92
CA LYS A 28 2.66 8.71 9.27
C LYS A 28 1.68 8.05 10.24
N THR A 29 0.45 7.79 9.81
CA THR A 29 -0.53 7.06 10.61
C THR A 29 -0.03 5.65 10.94
N ALA A 30 0.56 4.95 9.96
CA ALA A 30 1.10 3.62 10.16
C ALA A 30 2.33 3.61 11.08
N PHE A 31 3.23 4.59 10.95
CA PHE A 31 4.40 4.72 11.81
C PHE A 31 3.99 4.99 13.27
N ASP A 32 3.12 5.97 13.48
CA ASP A 32 2.61 6.31 14.82
C ASP A 32 1.95 5.11 15.50
N TRP A 33 1.09 4.40 14.77
CA TRP A 33 0.44 3.19 15.27
C TRP A 33 1.45 2.09 15.63
N LYS A 34 2.41 1.78 14.73
CA LYS A 34 3.37 0.69 14.95
C LYS A 34 4.34 0.99 16.10
N VAL A 35 4.85 2.21 16.16
CA VAL A 35 5.77 2.63 17.23
C VAL A 35 5.05 2.58 18.60
N LYS A 36 3.83 3.10 18.69
CA LYS A 36 3.02 3.02 19.92
C LYS A 36 2.74 1.57 20.33
N LYS A 37 2.43 0.70 19.36
CA LYS A 37 2.24 -0.72 19.62
C LYS A 37 3.50 -1.38 20.15
N ASN A 38 4.64 -1.05 19.60
CA ASN A 38 5.95 -1.55 20.04
C ASN A 38 6.30 -1.02 21.44
N PHE A 39 5.99 0.22 21.77
CA PHE A 39 6.14 0.72 23.15
C PHE A 39 5.29 -0.07 24.15
N LYS A 40 4.04 -0.41 23.79
CA LYS A 40 3.18 -1.29 24.62
C LYS A 40 3.81 -2.70 24.80
N LYS A 41 4.58 -3.20 23.83
CA LYS A 41 5.36 -4.45 23.93
C LYS A 41 6.63 -4.33 24.76
N GLY A 42 7.01 -3.13 25.20
CA GLY A 42 8.17 -2.88 26.04
C GLY A 42 9.43 -2.40 25.32
N TYR A 43 9.38 -2.12 24.02
CA TYR A 43 10.45 -1.44 23.31
C TYR A 43 10.70 -0.06 23.93
N LYS A 44 11.96 0.35 24.02
CA LYS A 44 12.37 1.65 24.62
C LYS A 44 12.75 2.69 23.55
N GLU A 45 12.98 2.23 22.34
CA GLU A 45 13.33 3.07 21.18
C GLU A 45 12.21 3.00 20.15
N GLU A 46 12.08 4.05 19.37
CA GLU A 46 11.15 4.11 18.27
C GLU A 46 11.53 3.03 17.23
N LYS A 47 10.64 2.09 17.02
CA LYS A 47 10.75 1.01 16.06
C LYS A 47 9.41 0.81 15.37
N GLY A 48 9.42 0.68 14.05
CA GLY A 48 8.20 0.64 13.24
C GLY A 48 8.22 1.66 12.10
N HIS A 49 9.37 1.78 11.40
CA HIS A 49 9.58 2.79 10.36
C HIS A 49 9.87 2.20 8.97
N GLN A 50 9.83 0.86 8.83
CA GLN A 50 9.99 0.21 7.54
C GLN A 50 8.66 0.10 6.80
N VAL A 51 8.71 0.22 5.49
CA VAL A 51 7.55 0.11 4.60
C VAL A 51 7.83 -0.92 3.51
N ILE A 52 7.01 -1.95 3.41
CA ILE A 52 7.03 -2.86 2.26
C ILE A 52 6.30 -2.19 1.10
N HIS A 53 6.94 -2.14 -0.06
CA HIS A 53 6.35 -1.61 -1.29
C HIS A 53 6.80 -2.41 -2.51
N PHE A 54 6.21 -2.16 -3.67
CA PHE A 54 6.40 -2.99 -4.86
C PHE A 54 7.18 -2.29 -5.97
N GLN A 55 7.81 -3.08 -6.83
CA GLN A 55 8.41 -2.60 -8.08
C GLN A 55 7.32 -1.98 -8.98
N GLN A 56 7.73 -1.05 -9.83
CA GLN A 56 6.86 -0.33 -10.77
C GLN A 56 5.74 0.49 -10.11
N ALA A 57 5.88 0.84 -8.82
CA ALA A 57 4.92 1.65 -8.09
C ALA A 57 5.16 3.15 -8.27
N PHE A 58 4.08 3.92 -8.23
CA PHE A 58 4.11 5.37 -8.15
C PHE A 58 3.21 5.88 -7.01
N HIS A 59 3.84 6.41 -5.97
CA HIS A 59 3.15 6.92 -4.77
C HIS A 59 3.35 8.42 -4.53
N GLY A 60 3.92 9.13 -5.49
CA GLY A 60 4.30 10.53 -5.36
C GLY A 60 5.81 10.75 -5.30
N ARG A 61 6.22 12.02 -5.13
CA ARG A 61 7.63 12.42 -5.10
C ARG A 61 7.92 13.42 -3.97
N THR A 62 7.20 13.32 -2.87
CA THR A 62 7.44 14.07 -1.63
C THR A 62 8.46 13.32 -0.75
N GLY A 63 8.72 13.73 0.46
CA GLY A 63 9.80 13.20 1.30
C GLY A 63 9.81 11.66 1.43
N TYR A 64 8.76 11.09 1.97
CA TYR A 64 8.66 9.63 2.11
C TYR A 64 8.35 8.93 0.79
N THR A 65 7.44 9.49 -0.01
CA THR A 65 6.96 8.84 -1.24
C THR A 65 8.03 8.74 -2.33
N MET A 66 9.06 9.59 -2.28
CA MET A 66 10.24 9.48 -3.14
C MET A 66 10.92 8.11 -3.03
N SER A 67 10.88 7.49 -1.85
CA SER A 67 11.44 6.16 -1.61
C SER A 67 10.60 5.03 -2.21
N LEU A 68 9.31 5.25 -2.35
CA LEU A 68 8.33 4.25 -2.83
C LEU A 68 8.21 4.27 -4.35
N THR A 69 8.28 5.46 -4.97
CA THR A 69 8.12 5.61 -6.42
C THR A 69 9.33 5.08 -7.17
N ASN A 70 9.09 4.22 -8.15
CA ASN A 70 10.16 3.58 -8.93
C ASN A 70 9.74 3.19 -10.37
N THR A 71 8.80 3.92 -10.95
CA THR A 71 8.37 3.71 -12.34
C THR A 71 9.42 4.16 -13.37
N ASP A 72 10.13 5.26 -13.08
CA ASP A 72 11.14 5.82 -13.97
C ASP A 72 12.29 6.40 -13.13
N PRO A 73 13.54 5.93 -13.31
CA PRO A 73 14.70 6.41 -12.59
C PRO A 73 14.91 7.92 -12.68
N THR A 74 14.57 8.55 -13.81
CA THR A 74 14.74 10.00 -13.99
C THR A 74 13.93 10.83 -12.98
N LYS A 75 12.86 10.27 -12.44
CA LYS A 75 12.00 10.94 -11.46
C LYS A 75 12.55 10.94 -10.04
N THR A 76 13.46 10.00 -9.73
CA THR A 76 13.85 9.73 -8.33
C THR A 76 15.35 9.53 -8.10
N ALA A 77 16.18 9.40 -9.16
CA ALA A 77 17.54 8.92 -9.06
C ALA A 77 18.47 9.76 -8.15
N LEU A 78 18.36 11.08 -8.19
CA LEU A 78 19.30 12.00 -7.54
C LEU A 78 18.83 12.51 -6.17
N TYR A 79 17.75 11.98 -5.65
CA TYR A 79 17.16 12.42 -4.39
C TYR A 79 17.44 11.43 -3.26
N PRO A 80 17.57 11.91 -2.00
CA PRO A 80 17.66 11.05 -0.83
C PRO A 80 16.45 10.14 -0.71
N LYS A 81 16.67 8.91 -0.31
CA LYS A 81 15.62 7.88 -0.15
C LYS A 81 15.89 7.02 1.07
N PHE A 82 14.82 6.51 1.68
CA PHE A 82 14.90 5.45 2.67
C PHE A 82 15.11 4.10 1.97
N ASN A 83 15.90 3.24 2.59
CA ASN A 83 16.16 1.89 2.07
C ASN A 83 15.10 0.90 2.61
N TRP A 84 13.86 1.10 2.19
CA TRP A 84 12.74 0.24 2.56
C TRP A 84 12.64 -0.98 1.65
N PRO A 85 12.11 -2.13 2.16
CA PRO A 85 11.96 -3.36 1.38
C PRO A 85 11.09 -3.17 0.14
N ARG A 86 11.66 -3.41 -1.04
CA ARG A 86 10.97 -3.34 -2.32
C ARG A 86 10.81 -4.73 -2.90
N ILE A 87 9.57 -5.14 -3.12
CA ILE A 87 9.15 -6.49 -3.51
C ILE A 87 8.92 -6.56 -5.02
N SER A 88 9.21 -7.71 -5.61
CA SER A 88 8.93 -8.00 -7.01
C SER A 88 7.44 -7.87 -7.31
N ASN A 89 7.13 -7.43 -8.52
CA ASN A 89 5.77 -7.15 -8.97
C ASN A 89 5.17 -8.35 -9.70
N PRO A 90 4.21 -9.11 -9.10
CA PRO A 90 3.61 -10.30 -9.71
C PRO A 90 2.43 -9.95 -10.62
N LYS A 91 2.64 -9.05 -11.56
CA LYS A 91 1.60 -8.58 -12.46
C LYS A 91 1.05 -9.64 -13.39
N ILE A 92 -0.24 -9.53 -13.69
CA ILE A 92 -0.91 -10.38 -14.67
C ILE A 92 -0.41 -10.04 -16.08
N THR A 93 -0.18 -11.07 -16.90
CA THR A 93 -0.04 -10.93 -18.36
C THR A 93 -1.38 -11.23 -19.01
N PHE A 94 -1.91 -10.26 -19.75
CA PHE A 94 -3.20 -10.43 -20.42
C PHE A 94 -3.07 -11.01 -21.83
N PRO A 95 -4.08 -11.82 -22.27
CA PRO A 95 -5.20 -12.32 -21.48
C PRO A 95 -4.74 -13.38 -20.48
N LEU A 96 -5.24 -13.30 -19.24
CA LEU A 96 -4.99 -14.34 -18.23
C LEU A 96 -5.75 -15.61 -18.64
N ASN A 97 -5.03 -16.71 -18.85
CA ASN A 97 -5.59 -18.00 -19.26
C ASN A 97 -4.71 -19.15 -18.74
N GLU A 98 -5.08 -20.39 -19.04
CA GLU A 98 -4.38 -21.59 -18.58
C GLU A 98 -2.89 -21.63 -18.99
N ASN A 99 -2.49 -20.98 -20.10
CA ASN A 99 -1.11 -21.02 -20.58
C ASN A 99 -0.16 -20.12 -19.75
N ASN A 100 -0.69 -19.08 -19.06
CA ASN A 100 0.14 -18.14 -18.31
C ASN A 100 -0.20 -18.05 -16.81
N LEU A 101 -1.28 -18.67 -16.37
CA LEU A 101 -1.71 -18.66 -14.97
C LEU A 101 -0.61 -19.18 -14.03
N ASP A 102 0.01 -20.31 -14.37
CA ASP A 102 1.08 -20.90 -13.55
C ASP A 102 2.29 -19.98 -13.40
N ALA A 103 2.63 -19.20 -14.45
CA ALA A 103 3.72 -18.23 -14.37
C ALA A 103 3.37 -17.06 -13.43
N VAL A 104 2.12 -16.60 -13.44
CA VAL A 104 1.64 -15.57 -12.52
C VAL A 104 1.66 -16.08 -11.08
N ILE A 105 1.16 -17.29 -10.82
CA ILE A 105 1.17 -17.92 -9.50
C ILE A 105 2.62 -18.03 -8.96
N LYS A 106 3.57 -18.49 -9.78
CA LYS A 106 4.99 -18.55 -9.38
C LYS A 106 5.58 -17.18 -9.07
N ALA A 107 5.17 -16.14 -9.80
CA ALA A 107 5.59 -14.76 -9.52
C ALA A 107 5.00 -14.26 -8.19
N GLU A 108 3.75 -14.63 -7.88
CA GLU A 108 3.13 -14.34 -6.58
C GLU A 108 3.85 -15.05 -5.43
N GLU A 109 4.15 -16.35 -5.59
CA GLU A 109 4.91 -17.13 -4.61
C GLU A 109 6.29 -16.51 -4.33
N HIS A 110 6.98 -16.07 -5.39
CA HIS A 110 8.25 -15.37 -5.26
C HIS A 110 8.10 -14.07 -4.47
N SER A 111 7.13 -13.23 -4.80
CA SER A 111 6.84 -11.98 -4.09
C SER A 111 6.50 -12.23 -2.61
N ILE A 112 5.71 -13.25 -2.31
CA ILE A 112 5.37 -13.64 -0.95
C ILE A 112 6.62 -14.11 -0.18
N ALA A 113 7.52 -14.83 -0.82
CA ALA A 113 8.79 -15.25 -0.20
C ALA A 113 9.68 -14.03 0.15
N GLU A 114 9.75 -13.05 -0.76
CA GLU A 114 10.46 -11.78 -0.50
C GLU A 114 9.84 -11.00 0.66
N ILE A 115 8.50 -10.92 0.73
CA ILE A 115 7.78 -10.28 1.83
C ILE A 115 8.10 -10.96 3.17
N LYS A 116 8.01 -12.29 3.24
CA LYS A 116 8.34 -13.06 4.45
C LYS A 116 9.79 -12.84 4.87
N LYS A 117 10.71 -12.80 3.92
CA LYS A 117 12.11 -12.48 4.20
C LYS A 117 12.27 -11.05 4.74
N ALA A 118 11.63 -10.06 4.13
CA ALA A 118 11.68 -8.67 4.59
C ALA A 118 11.15 -8.53 6.03
N ILE A 119 10.08 -9.25 6.39
CA ILE A 119 9.52 -9.29 7.74
C ILE A 119 10.54 -9.92 8.72
N ALA A 120 11.15 -11.01 8.35
CA ALA A 120 12.15 -11.69 9.19
C ALA A 120 13.40 -10.82 9.43
N ASP A 121 13.89 -10.15 8.38
CA ASP A 121 15.06 -9.27 8.44
C ASP A 121 14.78 -7.97 9.23
N ASN A 122 13.51 -7.54 9.33
CA ASN A 122 13.09 -6.31 9.99
C ASN A 122 12.05 -6.58 11.08
N LYS A 123 12.35 -7.53 11.96
CA LYS A 123 11.42 -7.95 13.02
C LYS A 123 10.88 -6.77 13.81
N ASP A 124 9.54 -6.67 13.88
CA ASP A 124 8.76 -5.61 14.55
C ASP A 124 8.98 -4.19 14.01
N ASP A 125 9.77 -4.00 12.94
CA ASP A 125 10.07 -2.67 12.38
C ASP A 125 9.22 -2.30 11.15
N ILE A 126 8.51 -3.26 10.56
CA ILE A 126 7.63 -2.96 9.43
C ILE A 126 6.30 -2.43 9.94
N ALA A 127 6.00 -1.17 9.61
CA ALA A 127 4.74 -0.52 9.98
C ALA A 127 3.59 -0.92 9.05
N CYS A 128 3.87 -0.97 7.76
CA CYS A 128 2.83 -1.20 6.75
C CYS A 128 3.38 -1.81 5.47
N MET A 129 2.44 -2.29 4.68
CA MET A 129 2.63 -2.63 3.28
C MET A 129 1.74 -1.71 2.44
N ILE A 130 2.31 -1.10 1.40
CA ILE A 130 1.58 -0.20 0.51
C ILE A 130 1.66 -0.67 -0.94
N LEU A 131 0.52 -0.61 -1.64
CA LEU A 131 0.45 -0.84 -3.09
C LEU A 131 -0.73 -0.11 -3.73
N GLU A 132 -0.65 0.08 -5.04
CA GLU A 132 -1.78 0.50 -5.86
C GLU A 132 -2.62 -0.74 -6.21
N PRO A 133 -3.96 -0.74 -6.07
CA PRO A 133 -4.80 -1.87 -6.51
C PRO A 133 -4.64 -2.19 -8.00
N ILE A 134 -4.37 -1.17 -8.81
CA ILE A 134 -3.92 -1.26 -10.19
C ILE A 134 -2.82 -0.22 -10.34
N GLN A 135 -1.63 -0.63 -10.72
CA GLN A 135 -0.51 0.28 -10.93
C GLN A 135 -0.71 1.05 -12.24
N GLY A 136 -1.20 2.28 -12.16
CA GLY A 136 -1.47 3.08 -13.35
C GLY A 136 -0.19 3.53 -14.05
N GLU A 137 0.63 4.34 -13.41
CA GLU A 137 1.86 4.87 -14.03
C GLU A 137 2.92 3.77 -14.27
N GLY A 138 2.89 2.70 -13.50
CA GLY A 138 3.76 1.54 -13.67
C GLY A 138 3.48 0.69 -14.90
N GLY A 139 2.41 0.97 -15.64
CA GLY A 139 2.05 0.30 -16.89
C GLY A 139 0.73 -0.46 -16.84
N ASP A 140 -0.26 0.06 -16.14
CA ASP A 140 -1.59 -0.54 -15.98
C ASP A 140 -1.52 -2.00 -15.50
N ASN A 141 -0.65 -2.24 -14.53
CA ASN A 141 -0.42 -3.59 -14.01
C ASN A 141 -1.54 -4.00 -13.06
N HIS A 142 -2.12 -5.16 -13.33
CA HIS A 142 -3.16 -5.79 -12.54
C HIS A 142 -2.62 -6.98 -11.76
N PHE A 143 -3.28 -7.29 -10.65
CA PHE A 143 -2.95 -8.42 -9.78
C PHE A 143 -4.17 -9.32 -9.59
N ARG A 144 -3.95 -10.60 -9.29
CA ARG A 144 -5.05 -11.50 -8.98
C ARG A 144 -5.62 -11.19 -7.58
N LYS A 145 -6.90 -11.49 -7.40
CA LYS A 145 -7.57 -11.30 -6.10
C LYS A 145 -6.92 -12.12 -5.00
N GLU A 146 -6.52 -13.35 -5.31
CA GLU A 146 -5.88 -14.28 -4.39
C GLU A 146 -4.55 -13.73 -3.85
N PHE A 147 -3.84 -12.95 -4.64
CA PHE A 147 -2.64 -12.27 -4.17
C PHE A 147 -2.97 -11.23 -3.08
N PHE A 148 -3.98 -10.39 -3.30
CA PHE A 148 -4.42 -9.43 -2.27
C PHE A 148 -4.91 -10.12 -0.98
N GLU A 149 -5.61 -11.25 -1.09
CA GLU A 149 -6.06 -12.04 0.06
C GLU A 149 -4.86 -12.54 0.88
N GLN A 150 -3.79 -12.99 0.23
CA GLN A 150 -2.54 -13.37 0.90
C GLN A 150 -1.87 -12.16 1.57
N LEU A 151 -1.80 -10.99 0.89
CA LEU A 151 -1.23 -9.78 1.48
C LEU A 151 -2.01 -9.34 2.74
N ARG A 152 -3.34 -9.41 2.71
CA ARG A 152 -4.18 -9.11 3.88
C ARG A 152 -3.86 -10.03 5.05
N THR A 153 -3.82 -11.33 4.80
CA THR A 153 -3.48 -12.35 5.81
C THR A 153 -2.10 -12.08 6.42
N ILE A 154 -1.09 -11.83 5.58
CA ILE A 154 0.27 -11.54 6.05
C ILE A 154 0.32 -10.27 6.91
N CYS A 155 -0.40 -9.23 6.52
CA CYS A 155 -0.46 -7.99 7.31
C CYS A 155 -1.11 -8.23 8.68
N ASP A 156 -2.15 -9.06 8.74
CA ASP A 156 -2.84 -9.38 10.00
C ASP A 156 -1.95 -10.20 10.94
N GLU A 157 -1.32 -11.25 10.42
CA GLU A 157 -0.44 -12.14 11.19
C GLU A 157 0.83 -11.46 11.72
N ASN A 158 1.29 -10.38 11.07
CA ASN A 158 2.55 -9.73 11.41
C ASN A 158 2.38 -8.30 11.98
N GLU A 159 1.15 -7.94 12.39
CA GLU A 159 0.85 -6.60 12.93
C GLU A 159 1.40 -5.47 12.04
N MET A 160 1.03 -5.50 10.77
CA MET A 160 1.31 -4.45 9.79
C MET A 160 -0.01 -3.91 9.26
N LEU A 161 -0.06 -2.62 8.94
CA LEU A 161 -1.22 -2.05 8.25
C LEU A 161 -1.11 -2.28 6.74
N LEU A 162 -2.24 -2.61 6.11
CA LEU A 162 -2.36 -2.67 4.66
C LEU A 162 -2.89 -1.33 4.14
N ILE A 163 -2.11 -0.67 3.30
CA ILE A 163 -2.46 0.62 2.70
C ILE A 163 -2.67 0.43 1.21
N PHE A 164 -3.83 0.85 0.69
CA PHE A 164 -4.03 0.93 -0.75
C PHE A 164 -3.97 2.38 -1.21
N ASP A 165 -3.08 2.63 -2.16
CA ASP A 165 -3.01 3.90 -2.86
C ASP A 165 -4.07 3.92 -3.97
N GLU A 166 -5.18 4.56 -3.68
CA GLU A 166 -6.32 4.73 -4.60
C GLU A 166 -6.37 6.14 -5.21
N VAL A 167 -5.28 6.88 -5.19
CA VAL A 167 -5.19 8.20 -5.83
C VAL A 167 -5.51 8.11 -7.33
N GLN A 168 -5.11 7.02 -7.99
CA GLN A 168 -5.44 6.76 -9.39
C GLN A 168 -6.75 5.99 -9.55
N THR A 169 -6.94 4.92 -8.78
CA THR A 169 -7.99 3.91 -8.99
C THR A 169 -9.32 4.25 -8.34
N GLY A 170 -9.32 5.11 -7.34
CA GLY A 170 -10.53 5.50 -6.61
C GLY A 170 -11.50 6.36 -7.42
N VAL A 171 -12.62 6.66 -6.80
CA VAL A 171 -13.67 7.55 -7.32
C VAL A 171 -14.24 7.05 -8.65
N GLY A 172 -14.68 5.80 -8.65
CA GLY A 172 -15.48 5.22 -9.73
C GLY A 172 -14.72 4.64 -10.92
N MET A 173 -13.38 4.67 -10.94
CA MET A 173 -12.60 4.21 -12.09
C MET A 173 -12.89 2.76 -12.48
N THR A 174 -13.12 1.90 -11.49
CA THR A 174 -13.30 0.45 -11.68
C THR A 174 -14.77 0.01 -11.67
N GLY A 175 -15.72 0.96 -11.67
CA GLY A 175 -17.15 0.69 -11.53
C GLY A 175 -17.67 0.62 -10.09
N LYS A 176 -16.76 0.58 -9.10
CA LYS A 176 -17.07 0.81 -7.68
C LYS A 176 -16.45 2.13 -7.22
N TRP A 177 -16.91 2.67 -6.09
CA TRP A 177 -16.31 3.88 -5.53
C TRP A 177 -14.80 3.74 -5.34
N TRP A 178 -14.37 2.57 -4.84
CA TRP A 178 -12.98 2.26 -4.54
C TRP A 178 -12.59 0.92 -5.17
N ALA A 179 -11.38 0.84 -5.74
CA ALA A 179 -10.92 -0.37 -6.41
C ALA A 179 -10.75 -1.55 -5.43
N HIS A 180 -10.36 -1.29 -4.18
CA HIS A 180 -10.24 -2.35 -3.16
C HIS A 180 -11.55 -3.13 -2.94
N GLN A 181 -12.70 -2.54 -3.24
CA GLN A 181 -14.00 -3.22 -3.14
C GLN A 181 -14.15 -4.43 -4.08
N HIS A 182 -13.22 -4.62 -5.02
CA HIS A 182 -13.11 -5.82 -5.85
C HIS A 182 -12.22 -6.89 -5.21
N TYR A 183 -11.42 -6.55 -4.21
CA TYR A 183 -10.36 -7.39 -3.65
C TYR A 183 -10.56 -7.63 -2.15
N VAL A 184 -9.85 -6.89 -1.33
CA VAL A 184 -9.86 -7.01 0.14
C VAL A 184 -9.99 -5.62 0.77
N GLN A 185 -10.43 -5.59 2.02
CA GLN A 185 -10.49 -4.36 2.80
C GLN A 185 -9.09 -3.99 3.31
N PRO A 186 -8.56 -2.80 2.94
CA PRO A 186 -7.34 -2.26 3.54
C PRO A 186 -7.64 -1.59 4.89
N ASP A 187 -6.60 -1.30 5.65
CA ASP A 187 -6.70 -0.50 6.87
C ASP A 187 -6.76 0.99 6.55
N ILE A 188 -6.05 1.42 5.50
CA ILE A 188 -6.00 2.81 5.05
C ILE A 188 -6.08 2.85 3.52
N ILE A 189 -6.78 3.85 2.98
CA ILE A 189 -6.64 4.24 1.58
C ILE A 189 -6.17 5.69 1.48
N SER A 190 -5.32 6.00 0.51
CA SER A 190 -5.09 7.36 0.02
C SER A 190 -5.93 7.62 -1.23
N PHE A 191 -6.43 8.83 -1.38
CA PHE A 191 -7.27 9.21 -2.52
C PHE A 191 -6.94 10.61 -3.04
N GLY A 192 -7.35 10.88 -4.27
CA GLY A 192 -7.09 12.16 -4.93
C GLY A 192 -7.53 12.18 -6.39
N LYS A 193 -6.84 12.95 -7.22
CA LYS A 193 -7.08 13.11 -8.66
C LYS A 193 -8.55 13.44 -8.98
N LYS A 194 -9.38 12.42 -9.28
CA LYS A 194 -10.77 12.60 -9.70
C LYS A 194 -11.65 13.31 -8.67
N SER A 195 -11.36 13.14 -7.38
CA SER A 195 -12.08 13.84 -6.31
C SER A 195 -11.78 15.33 -6.23
N GLN A 196 -10.72 15.82 -6.92
CA GLN A 196 -10.20 17.20 -6.87
C GLN A 196 -9.80 17.68 -5.46
N VAL A 197 -9.88 16.81 -4.48
CA VAL A 197 -9.34 16.94 -3.14
C VAL A 197 -8.63 15.64 -2.78
N CYS A 198 -7.54 15.70 -2.04
CA CYS A 198 -6.80 14.53 -1.63
C CYS A 198 -6.94 14.28 -0.14
N GLY A 199 -6.64 13.06 0.28
CA GLY A 199 -6.69 12.69 1.68
C GLY A 199 -6.56 11.19 1.89
N ILE A 200 -6.83 10.79 3.12
CA ILE A 200 -6.87 9.40 3.54
C ILE A 200 -8.20 9.06 4.19
N LEU A 201 -8.61 7.80 4.05
CA LEU A 201 -9.66 7.17 4.85
C LEU A 201 -9.01 6.06 5.66
N VAL A 202 -9.34 5.98 6.94
CA VAL A 202 -8.67 5.12 7.90
C VAL A 202 -9.69 4.28 8.67
N GLY A 203 -9.45 2.98 8.78
CA GLY A 203 -10.25 2.04 9.57
C GLY A 203 -9.94 2.08 11.05
N GLU A 204 -10.71 1.34 11.85
CA GLU A 204 -10.61 1.34 13.32
C GLU A 204 -9.34 0.65 13.86
N ARG A 205 -8.66 -0.18 13.05
CA ARG A 205 -7.46 -0.89 13.49
C ARG A 205 -6.34 0.00 14.02
N VAL A 206 -6.33 1.27 13.63
CA VAL A 206 -5.35 2.24 14.13
C VAL A 206 -5.54 2.62 15.60
N ASP A 207 -6.69 2.26 16.20
CA ASP A 207 -7.00 2.50 17.62
C ASP A 207 -6.40 1.43 18.55
N GLU A 208 -5.93 0.29 18.01
CA GLU A 208 -5.35 -0.81 18.77
C GLU A 208 -3.94 -0.44 19.29
#